data_dc349ef4db08cc04f9464138398c9df7
#
_entry.id   dc349ef4db08cc04f9464138398c9df7
#
_cell.length_a   1.000
_cell.length_b   1.000
_cell.length_c   1.000
_cell.angle_alpha   90.00
_cell.angle_beta   90.00
_cell.angle_gamma   90.00
#
_symmetry.space_group_name_H-M   'P 1'
#
loop_
_entity.id
_entity.type
_entity.pdbx_description
1 polymer ?
#
loop_
_entity_poly.entity_id
_entity_poly.type
_entity_poly.pdbx_seq_one_letter_code
_entity_poly.pdbx_strand_id
1 'polypeptide(L)'
;EKKFRLLKAEEIEVKIKQATEKGAVALIYKTSRVDMDILDETVGAENWADDYREIHGNLYCGIGIRPAPDAPFVWKWDCGIESREDAGNEKKGEASDAFKRAGVKWGIGRELYTAPFIFLNVPTQKDGGRYKLTNPFARYDVMEIEYDKVRRIRRLVVVDERGKTVFEYPRERSLTAQPAKKAKGC
;
A
#
# COMPACT_ATOMS: atom_id res chain seq x y z
N GLU A 1 -11.89 -7.13 21.73
CA GLU A 1 -12.02 -7.00 20.28
C GLU A 1 -10.69 -7.40 19.63
N LYS A 2 -10.68 -8.47 18.81
CA LYS A 2 -9.46 -8.90 18.11
C LYS A 2 -9.15 -7.88 17.02
N LYS A 3 -8.01 -7.20 17.12
CA LYS A 3 -7.51 -6.34 16.05
C LYS A 3 -6.70 -7.16 15.05
N PHE A 4 -6.92 -6.94 13.76
CA PHE A 4 -6.06 -7.46 12.72
C PHE A 4 -4.66 -6.85 12.82
N ARG A 5 -3.62 -7.65 12.62
CA ARG A 5 -2.24 -7.17 12.64
C ARG A 5 -1.95 -6.17 11.51
N LEU A 6 -0.95 -5.36 11.69
CA LEU A 6 -0.42 -4.48 10.66
C LEU A 6 0.38 -5.26 9.62
N LEU A 7 0.53 -4.69 8.44
CA LEU A 7 1.29 -5.26 7.33
C LEU A 7 2.79 -5.29 7.63
N LYS A 8 3.45 -6.35 7.20
CA LYS A 8 4.91 -6.48 7.19
C LYS A 8 5.48 -5.87 5.92
N ALA A 9 6.76 -5.49 5.93
CA ALA A 9 7.43 -4.90 4.77
C ALA A 9 7.31 -5.77 3.50
N GLU A 10 7.53 -7.08 3.62
CA GLU A 10 7.46 -8.05 2.53
C GLU A 10 6.07 -8.25 1.94
N GLU A 11 5.03 -7.80 2.61
CA GLU A 11 3.63 -7.87 2.15
C GLU A 11 3.19 -6.63 1.37
N ILE A 12 4.05 -5.61 1.31
CA ILE A 12 3.75 -4.33 0.68
C ILE A 12 4.49 -4.24 -0.64
N GLU A 13 3.75 -3.96 -1.69
CA GLU A 13 4.28 -3.79 -3.04
C GLU A 13 4.32 -2.31 -3.42
N VAL A 14 5.24 -1.95 -4.32
CA VAL A 14 5.44 -0.58 -4.81
C VAL A 14 5.03 -0.52 -6.28
N LYS A 15 4.15 0.40 -6.62
CA LYS A 15 3.72 0.66 -8.00
C LYS A 15 4.07 2.08 -8.40
N ILE A 16 4.68 2.25 -9.58
CA ILE A 16 4.89 3.57 -10.17
C ILE A 16 3.56 4.09 -10.68
N LYS A 17 3.18 5.27 -10.22
CA LYS A 17 1.99 5.99 -10.67
C LYS A 17 2.30 6.91 -11.85
N GLN A 18 3.40 7.65 -11.76
CA GLN A 18 3.76 8.65 -12.75
C GLN A 18 5.26 8.94 -12.69
N ALA A 19 5.92 8.91 -13.85
CA ALA A 19 7.29 9.40 -13.99
C ALA A 19 7.28 10.90 -14.28
N THR A 20 8.30 11.59 -13.76
CA THR A 20 8.56 13.01 -13.97
C THR A 20 10.03 13.22 -14.35
N GLU A 21 10.42 14.45 -14.69
CA GLU A 21 11.82 14.77 -14.98
C GLU A 21 12.80 14.40 -13.85
N LYS A 22 12.35 14.50 -12.60
CA LYS A 22 13.20 14.35 -11.40
C LYS A 22 13.12 13.00 -10.71
N GLY A 23 12.23 12.13 -11.17
CA GLY A 23 11.98 10.85 -10.53
C GLY A 23 10.55 10.36 -10.78
N ALA A 24 9.99 9.57 -9.88
CA ALA A 24 8.68 8.99 -10.06
C ALA A 24 7.81 9.03 -8.80
N VAL A 25 6.54 9.33 -8.99
CA VAL A 25 5.53 9.17 -7.95
C VAL A 25 5.17 7.70 -7.85
N ALA A 26 5.18 7.16 -6.65
CA ALA A 26 4.84 5.78 -6.38
C ALA A 26 3.68 5.66 -5.37
N LEU A 27 3.01 4.52 -5.43
CA LEU A 27 2.02 4.08 -4.46
C LEU A 27 2.47 2.76 -3.85
N ILE A 28 2.10 2.55 -2.60
CA ILE A 28 2.24 1.25 -1.93
C ILE A 28 0.87 0.58 -1.85
N TYR A 29 0.86 -0.72 -2.05
CA TYR A 29 -0.35 -1.54 -2.04
C TYR A 29 -0.05 -2.96 -1.56
N LYS A 30 -1.07 -3.77 -1.42
CA LYS A 30 -0.99 -5.19 -1.11
C LYS A 30 -1.89 -6.00 -2.04
N THR A 31 -1.59 -7.27 -2.18
CA THR A 31 -2.50 -8.20 -2.88
C THR A 31 -3.61 -8.67 -1.96
N SER A 32 -4.71 -9.14 -2.55
CA SER A 32 -5.83 -9.74 -1.78
C SER A 32 -5.44 -11.01 -1.02
N ARG A 33 -4.36 -11.70 -1.44
CA ARG A 33 -3.84 -12.87 -0.72
C ARG A 33 -3.34 -12.52 0.66
N VAL A 34 -2.72 -11.35 0.83
CA VAL A 34 -2.30 -10.87 2.15
C VAL A 34 -3.50 -10.68 3.07
N ASP A 35 -4.63 -10.16 2.55
CA ASP A 35 -5.86 -10.04 3.33
C ASP A 35 -6.41 -11.39 3.76
N MET A 36 -6.38 -12.39 2.88
CA MET A 36 -6.81 -13.75 3.19
C MET A 36 -5.94 -14.37 4.28
N ASP A 37 -4.61 -14.23 4.17
CA ASP A 37 -3.68 -14.73 5.18
C ASP A 37 -3.94 -14.09 6.56
N ILE A 38 -4.19 -12.78 6.60
CA ILE A 38 -4.51 -12.05 7.84
C ILE A 38 -5.85 -12.50 8.43
N LEU A 39 -6.86 -12.76 7.59
CA LEU A 39 -8.15 -13.31 8.02
C LEU A 39 -7.97 -14.70 8.61
N ASP A 40 -7.26 -15.59 7.92
CA ASP A 40 -6.99 -16.96 8.38
C ASP A 40 -6.25 -16.97 9.72
N GLU A 41 -5.19 -16.16 9.85
CA GLU A 41 -4.40 -16.04 11.07
C GLU A 41 -5.22 -15.51 12.26
N THR A 42 -6.15 -14.59 12.00
CA THR A 42 -6.83 -13.85 13.07
C THR A 42 -8.10 -14.55 13.54
N VAL A 43 -8.90 -15.05 12.61
CA VAL A 43 -10.22 -15.63 12.93
C VAL A 43 -10.33 -17.11 12.60
N GLY A 44 -9.41 -17.66 11.80
CA GLY A 44 -9.48 -19.01 11.23
C GLY A 44 -10.25 -19.03 9.91
N ALA A 45 -9.80 -19.85 8.96
CA ALA A 45 -10.37 -19.93 7.62
C ALA A 45 -11.87 -20.30 7.63
N GLU A 46 -12.32 -21.04 8.64
CA GLU A 46 -13.70 -21.45 8.82
C GLU A 46 -14.62 -20.35 9.39
N ASN A 47 -14.06 -19.25 9.87
CA ASN A 47 -14.79 -18.17 10.54
C ASN A 47 -14.89 -16.89 9.72
N TRP A 48 -14.46 -16.91 8.46
CA TRP A 48 -14.73 -15.85 7.53
C TRP A 48 -15.23 -16.41 6.19
N ALA A 49 -15.94 -15.59 5.44
CA ALA A 49 -16.43 -15.89 4.10
C ALA A 49 -16.46 -14.62 3.27
N ASP A 50 -16.47 -14.76 1.96
CA ASP A 50 -16.73 -13.66 1.05
C ASP A 50 -17.95 -13.96 0.16
N ASP A 51 -18.58 -12.91 -0.31
CA ASP A 51 -19.69 -12.95 -1.26
C ASP A 51 -19.58 -11.76 -2.20
N TYR A 52 -20.01 -11.94 -3.45
CA TYR A 52 -19.96 -10.92 -4.49
C TYR A 52 -21.36 -10.64 -5.03
N ARG A 53 -21.68 -9.37 -5.20
CA ARG A 53 -22.97 -8.92 -5.75
C ARG A 53 -22.76 -7.79 -6.74
N GLU A 54 -23.50 -7.84 -7.83
CA GLU A 54 -23.59 -6.73 -8.77
C GLU A 54 -24.76 -5.83 -8.37
N ILE A 55 -24.50 -4.56 -8.15
CA ILE A 55 -25.50 -3.56 -7.79
C ILE A 55 -25.28 -2.34 -8.70
N HIS A 56 -26.27 -2.03 -9.53
CA HIS A 56 -26.20 -0.92 -10.49
C HIS A 56 -24.97 -0.96 -11.40
N GLY A 57 -24.58 -2.15 -11.87
CA GLY A 57 -23.42 -2.34 -12.74
C GLY A 57 -22.06 -2.28 -12.03
N ASN A 58 -22.03 -2.18 -10.71
CA ASN A 58 -20.81 -2.17 -9.90
C ASN A 58 -20.70 -3.47 -9.11
N LEU A 59 -19.47 -4.02 -9.06
CA LEU A 59 -19.21 -5.23 -8.30
C LEU A 59 -18.90 -4.89 -6.84
N TYR A 60 -19.73 -5.42 -5.93
CA TYR A 60 -19.53 -5.35 -4.49
C TYR A 60 -18.97 -6.66 -3.96
N CYS A 61 -18.04 -6.59 -3.03
CA CYS A 61 -17.62 -7.72 -2.21
C CYS A 61 -18.03 -7.49 -0.76
N GLY A 62 -18.62 -8.51 -0.15
CA GLY A 62 -18.83 -8.61 1.28
C GLY A 62 -17.81 -9.56 1.88
N ILE A 63 -17.21 -9.17 2.99
CA ILE A 63 -16.47 -10.08 3.87
C ILE A 63 -17.28 -10.25 5.13
N GLY A 64 -17.69 -11.50 5.38
CA GLY A 64 -18.39 -11.92 6.58
C GLY A 64 -17.41 -12.53 7.57
N ILE A 65 -17.53 -12.16 8.84
CA ILE A 65 -16.75 -12.75 9.94
C ILE A 65 -17.71 -13.14 11.05
N ARG A 66 -17.50 -14.32 11.63
CA ARG A 66 -18.23 -14.81 12.81
C ARG A 66 -17.27 -15.04 13.98
N PRO A 67 -17.67 -14.74 15.21
CA PRO A 67 -16.81 -14.90 16.38
C PRO A 67 -16.67 -16.36 16.84
N ALA A 68 -17.58 -17.24 16.42
CA ALA A 68 -17.60 -18.67 16.75
C ALA A 68 -18.36 -19.44 15.67
N PRO A 69 -18.15 -20.76 15.51
CA PRO A 69 -18.80 -21.59 14.47
C PRO A 69 -20.32 -21.50 14.42
N ASP A 70 -20.97 -21.36 15.58
CA ASP A 70 -22.43 -21.28 15.69
C ASP A 70 -22.99 -19.85 15.67
N ALA A 71 -22.11 -18.85 15.60
CA ALA A 71 -22.52 -17.45 15.55
C ALA A 71 -22.85 -17.01 14.11
N PRO A 72 -23.79 -16.06 13.95
CA PRO A 72 -24.06 -15.49 12.64
C PRO A 72 -22.87 -14.68 12.13
N PHE A 73 -22.71 -14.64 10.80
CA PHE A 73 -21.76 -13.76 10.15
C PHE A 73 -22.18 -12.30 10.25
N VAL A 74 -21.23 -11.44 10.57
CA VAL A 74 -21.35 -9.99 10.41
C VAL A 74 -20.68 -9.63 9.10
N TRP A 75 -21.40 -8.95 8.22
CA TRP A 75 -20.93 -8.61 6.88
C TRP A 75 -20.57 -7.14 6.74
N LYS A 76 -19.44 -6.87 6.06
CA LYS A 76 -19.07 -5.53 5.63
C LYS A 76 -18.78 -5.56 4.14
N TRP A 77 -19.40 -4.64 3.41
CA TRP A 77 -19.42 -4.58 1.95
C TRP A 77 -18.73 -3.34 1.43
N ASP A 78 -18.02 -3.48 0.30
CA ASP A 78 -17.52 -2.34 -0.48
C ASP A 78 -17.46 -2.67 -1.96
N CYS A 79 -17.40 -1.60 -2.77
CA CYS A 79 -17.42 -1.64 -4.22
C CYS A 79 -15.99 -1.64 -4.78
N GLY A 80 -15.74 -2.49 -5.77
CA GLY A 80 -14.52 -2.47 -6.58
C GLY A 80 -14.57 -1.42 -7.67
N ILE A 81 -13.39 -1.06 -8.17
CA ILE A 81 -13.22 -0.20 -9.33
C ILE A 81 -12.52 -0.99 -10.43
N GLU A 82 -13.07 -0.97 -11.65
CA GLU A 82 -12.41 -1.54 -12.81
C GLU A 82 -11.07 -0.83 -13.07
N SER A 83 -9.99 -1.60 -13.17
CA SER A 83 -8.70 -1.08 -13.61
C SER A 83 -8.69 -0.97 -15.12
N ARG A 84 -8.60 0.24 -15.64
CA ARG A 84 -8.44 0.48 -17.09
C ARG A 84 -7.02 0.19 -17.59
N GLU A 85 -6.10 -0.12 -16.68
CA GLU A 85 -4.67 -0.31 -17.01
C GLU A 85 -4.33 -1.74 -17.40
N ASP A 86 -5.20 -2.70 -17.13
CA ASP A 86 -5.00 -4.14 -17.36
C ASP A 86 -6.00 -4.67 -18.40
N ALA A 87 -5.77 -4.35 -19.68
CA ALA A 87 -6.59 -4.83 -20.77
C ALA A 87 -6.72 -6.37 -20.75
N GLY A 88 -7.96 -6.86 -20.55
CA GLY A 88 -8.29 -8.28 -20.49
C GLY A 88 -8.36 -8.88 -19.07
N ASN A 89 -7.98 -8.13 -18.02
CA ASN A 89 -8.09 -8.54 -16.62
C ASN A 89 -8.95 -7.61 -15.75
N GLU A 90 -9.71 -6.71 -16.37
CA GLU A 90 -10.47 -5.67 -15.69
C GLU A 90 -11.40 -6.25 -14.63
N LYS A 91 -12.17 -7.27 -14.97
CA LYS A 91 -13.13 -7.93 -14.05
C LYS A 91 -12.45 -8.63 -12.89
N LYS A 92 -11.30 -9.28 -13.14
CA LYS A 92 -10.51 -9.92 -12.08
C LYS A 92 -9.90 -8.88 -11.15
N GLY A 93 -9.41 -7.77 -11.71
CA GLY A 93 -8.90 -6.64 -10.96
C GLY A 93 -9.99 -5.98 -10.10
N GLU A 94 -11.19 -5.81 -10.65
CA GLU A 94 -12.36 -5.27 -9.94
C GLU A 94 -12.76 -6.13 -8.74
N ALA A 95 -12.82 -7.45 -8.90
CA ALA A 95 -13.14 -8.38 -7.81
C ALA A 95 -12.09 -8.31 -6.69
N SER A 96 -10.81 -8.31 -7.04
CA SER A 96 -9.71 -8.19 -6.09
C SER A 96 -9.73 -6.84 -5.36
N ASP A 97 -10.03 -5.76 -6.06
CA ASP A 97 -10.15 -4.43 -5.47
C ASP A 97 -11.34 -4.37 -4.50
N ALA A 98 -12.51 -4.90 -4.89
CA ALA A 98 -13.70 -4.97 -4.03
C ALA A 98 -13.40 -5.74 -2.74
N PHE A 99 -12.72 -6.88 -2.83
CA PHE A 99 -12.33 -7.68 -1.67
C PHE A 99 -11.40 -6.89 -0.71
N LYS A 100 -10.35 -6.28 -1.23
CA LYS A 100 -9.43 -5.47 -0.43
C LYS A 100 -10.14 -4.29 0.25
N ARG A 101 -11.07 -3.63 -0.45
CA ARG A 101 -11.85 -2.51 0.10
C ARG A 101 -12.79 -2.98 1.21
N ALA A 102 -13.43 -4.13 1.08
CA ALA A 102 -14.20 -4.74 2.15
C ALA A 102 -13.31 -5.07 3.36
N GLY A 103 -12.09 -5.56 3.12
CA GLY A 103 -11.07 -5.81 4.15
C GLY A 103 -10.68 -4.54 4.92
N VAL A 104 -10.57 -3.40 4.25
CA VAL A 104 -10.30 -2.10 4.90
C VAL A 104 -11.40 -1.74 5.90
N LYS A 105 -12.65 -2.05 5.61
CA LYS A 105 -13.76 -1.83 6.55
C LYS A 105 -13.64 -2.68 7.81
N TRP A 106 -13.00 -3.83 7.73
CA TRP A 106 -12.63 -4.66 8.88
C TRP A 106 -11.34 -4.20 9.59
N GLY A 107 -10.60 -3.27 9.01
CA GLY A 107 -9.35 -2.76 9.54
C GLY A 107 -8.10 -3.41 8.97
N ILE A 108 -8.22 -4.23 7.93
CA ILE A 108 -7.09 -4.89 7.26
C ILE A 108 -6.47 -3.91 6.24
N GLY A 109 -5.18 -3.60 6.39
CA GLY A 109 -4.45 -2.74 5.47
C GLY A 109 -4.84 -1.27 5.50
N ARG A 110 -5.64 -0.86 6.47
CA ARG A 110 -6.06 0.54 6.66
C ARG A 110 -4.87 1.48 6.87
N GLU A 111 -3.79 1.00 7.44
CA GLU A 111 -2.54 1.72 7.66
C GLU A 111 -1.90 2.24 6.37
N LEU A 112 -2.12 1.61 5.22
CA LEU A 112 -1.58 2.07 3.95
C LEU A 112 -2.11 3.45 3.54
N TYR A 113 -3.31 3.82 3.98
CA TYR A 113 -3.87 5.16 3.75
C TYR A 113 -3.15 6.26 4.55
N THR A 114 -2.29 5.89 5.49
CA THR A 114 -1.49 6.85 6.27
C THR A 114 -0.10 7.08 5.68
N ALA A 115 0.19 6.50 4.50
CA ALA A 115 1.46 6.67 3.82
C ALA A 115 1.72 8.14 3.46
N PRO A 116 2.98 8.60 3.56
CA PRO A 116 3.37 9.91 3.06
C PRO A 116 3.30 9.93 1.53
N PHE A 117 3.42 11.11 0.93
CA PHE A 117 3.66 11.23 -0.50
C PHE A 117 5.00 10.56 -0.84
N ILE A 118 4.97 9.59 -1.75
CA ILE A 118 6.14 8.79 -2.10
C ILE A 118 6.67 9.25 -3.45
N PHE A 119 7.83 9.89 -3.43
CA PHE A 119 8.55 10.29 -4.62
C PHE A 119 9.90 9.57 -4.66
N LEU A 120 10.07 8.66 -5.61
CA LEU A 120 11.27 7.88 -5.78
C LEU A 120 12.34 8.68 -6.53
N ASN A 121 13.54 8.71 -5.96
CA ASN A 121 14.71 9.27 -6.63
C ASN A 121 15.30 8.22 -7.59
N VAL A 122 14.75 8.15 -8.78
CA VAL A 122 15.07 7.14 -9.80
C VAL A 122 15.27 7.79 -11.17
N PRO A 123 16.12 7.18 -12.05
CA PRO A 123 16.35 7.70 -13.38
C PRO A 123 15.08 7.66 -14.25
N THR A 124 14.82 8.77 -14.94
CA THR A 124 13.74 8.91 -15.91
C THR A 124 14.28 9.50 -17.21
N GLN A 125 13.54 9.33 -18.27
CA GLN A 125 13.86 9.88 -19.58
C GLN A 125 12.62 10.44 -20.26
N LYS A 126 12.82 11.41 -21.13
CA LYS A 126 11.74 12.01 -21.90
C LYS A 126 11.26 11.04 -22.98
N ASP A 127 9.94 10.94 -23.11
CA ASP A 127 9.28 10.11 -24.11
C ASP A 127 8.09 10.87 -24.69
N GLY A 128 8.33 11.52 -25.83
CA GLY A 128 7.35 12.40 -26.48
C GLY A 128 6.81 13.50 -25.59
N GLY A 129 6.04 14.01 -25.15
CA GLY A 129 5.62 15.04 -24.19
C GLY A 129 5.55 14.57 -22.74
N ARG A 130 5.98 13.34 -22.44
CA ARG A 130 5.90 12.71 -21.11
C ARG A 130 7.26 12.20 -20.65
N TYR A 131 7.34 11.72 -19.42
CA TYR A 131 8.51 11.04 -18.86
C TYR A 131 8.16 9.59 -18.58
N LYS A 132 9.15 8.71 -18.70
CA LYS A 132 9.08 7.31 -18.30
C LYS A 132 10.32 6.91 -17.51
N LEU A 133 10.26 5.82 -16.79
CA LEU A 133 11.44 5.23 -16.16
C LEU A 133 12.47 4.87 -17.24
N THR A 134 13.74 5.17 -17.00
CA THR A 134 14.84 4.76 -17.89
C THR A 134 14.90 3.23 -17.99
N ASN A 135 14.67 2.52 -16.87
CA ASN A 135 14.47 1.09 -16.86
C ASN A 135 13.00 0.75 -16.56
N PRO A 136 12.18 0.38 -17.57
CA PRO A 136 10.77 0.05 -17.38
C PRO A 136 10.54 -1.24 -16.59
N PHE A 137 11.57 -2.09 -16.44
CA PHE A 137 11.52 -3.36 -15.70
C PHE A 137 12.05 -3.23 -14.27
N ALA A 138 12.44 -2.02 -13.85
CA ALA A 138 12.93 -1.79 -12.50
C ALA A 138 11.87 -2.19 -11.45
N ARG A 139 12.33 -2.87 -10.41
CA ARG A 139 11.53 -3.26 -9.26
C ARG A 139 11.97 -2.47 -8.04
N TYR A 140 11.01 -2.16 -7.19
CA TYR A 140 11.24 -1.46 -5.95
C TYR A 140 10.53 -2.22 -4.84
N ASP A 141 11.19 -2.32 -3.68
CA ASP A 141 10.69 -3.06 -2.53
C ASP A 141 10.64 -2.17 -1.30
N VAL A 142 9.68 -2.41 -0.43
CA VAL A 142 9.66 -1.84 0.90
C VAL A 142 10.65 -2.63 1.75
N MET A 143 11.77 -2.00 2.11
CA MET A 143 12.78 -2.60 2.95
C MET A 143 12.43 -2.49 4.43
N GLU A 144 11.84 -1.38 4.83
CA GLU A 144 11.50 -1.09 6.22
C GLU A 144 10.17 -0.36 6.31
N ILE A 145 9.33 -0.79 7.23
CA ILE A 145 8.12 -0.08 7.62
C ILE A 145 7.94 -0.17 9.14
N GLU A 146 7.62 0.97 9.75
CA GLU A 146 7.28 1.04 11.16
C GLU A 146 6.01 1.86 11.36
N TYR A 147 5.28 1.53 12.41
CA TYR A 147 4.03 2.16 12.76
C TYR A 147 4.10 2.80 14.15
N ASP A 148 3.33 3.85 14.34
CA ASP A 148 3.15 4.49 15.64
C ASP A 148 2.07 3.77 16.49
N LYS A 149 1.83 4.27 17.70
CA LYS A 149 0.87 3.71 18.65
C LYS A 149 -0.58 3.75 18.16
N VAL A 150 -0.89 4.62 17.19
CA VAL A 150 -2.21 4.76 16.57
C VAL A 150 -2.27 4.12 15.18
N ARG A 151 -1.31 3.22 14.88
CA ARG A 151 -1.25 2.39 13.68
C ARG A 151 -1.01 3.18 12.38
N ARG A 152 -0.36 4.34 12.46
CA ARG A 152 0.05 5.12 11.29
C ARG A 152 1.49 4.81 10.94
N ILE A 153 1.82 4.86 9.66
CA ILE A 153 3.19 4.71 9.17
C ILE A 153 4.03 5.86 9.73
N ARG A 154 5.03 5.54 10.52
CA ARG A 154 6.01 6.47 11.07
C ARG A 154 7.37 6.40 10.39
N ARG A 155 7.70 5.27 9.76
CA ARG A 155 8.90 5.07 8.98
C ARG A 155 8.59 4.22 7.74
N LEU A 156 9.17 4.58 6.61
CA LEU A 156 9.05 3.85 5.35
C LEU A 156 10.34 4.03 4.55
N VAL A 157 10.97 2.93 4.18
CA VAL A 157 12.16 2.91 3.33
C VAL A 157 11.88 2.04 2.11
N VAL A 158 12.08 2.61 0.92
CA VAL A 158 11.97 1.92 -0.36
C VAL A 158 13.33 1.84 -1.01
N VAL A 159 13.67 0.65 -1.50
CA VAL A 159 14.94 0.36 -2.15
C VAL A 159 14.72 -0.15 -3.58
N ASP A 160 15.76 -0.01 -4.41
CA ASP A 160 15.83 -0.64 -5.72
C ASP A 160 16.33 -2.09 -5.63
N GLU A 161 16.45 -2.77 -6.77
CA GLU A 161 16.91 -4.16 -6.87
C GLU A 161 18.33 -4.40 -6.31
N ARG A 162 19.14 -3.34 -6.21
CA ARG A 162 20.52 -3.37 -5.67
C ARG A 162 20.57 -3.05 -4.19
N GLY A 163 19.41 -2.82 -3.57
CA GLY A 163 19.33 -2.41 -2.17
C GLY A 163 19.63 -0.93 -1.92
N LYS A 164 19.74 -0.12 -2.99
CA LYS A 164 19.95 1.32 -2.84
C LYS A 164 18.64 2.00 -2.43
N THR A 165 18.67 2.81 -1.40
CA THR A 165 17.53 3.60 -0.95
C THR A 165 17.13 4.63 -2.02
N VAL A 166 15.88 4.56 -2.47
CA VAL A 166 15.28 5.48 -3.44
C VAL A 166 14.21 6.37 -2.82
N PHE A 167 13.74 6.02 -1.63
CA PHE A 167 12.84 6.83 -0.82
C PHE A 167 13.01 6.49 0.66
N GLU A 168 12.95 7.52 1.51
CA GLU A 168 13.02 7.38 2.97
C GLU A 168 12.11 8.40 3.65
N TYR A 169 11.32 7.90 4.61
CA TYR A 169 10.44 8.72 5.44
C TYR A 169 10.55 8.28 6.92
N PRO A 170 10.69 9.20 7.87
CA PRO A 170 11.06 10.60 7.63
C PRO A 170 12.47 10.66 7.03
N ARG A 171 12.74 11.70 6.27
CA ARG A 171 14.08 11.93 5.73
C ARG A 171 15.05 12.15 6.89
N GLU A 172 16.12 11.38 6.99
CA GLU A 172 17.17 11.67 7.97
C GLU A 172 17.68 13.10 7.74
N ARG A 173 17.55 13.94 8.76
CA ARG A 173 18.21 15.24 8.74
C ARG A 173 19.71 14.96 8.78
N SER A 174 20.41 15.25 7.72
CA SER A 174 21.87 15.27 7.73
C SER A 174 22.31 16.18 8.87
N LEU A 175 22.98 15.61 9.87
CA LEU A 175 23.57 16.33 11.02
C LEU A 175 24.80 17.15 10.61
N THR A 176 24.82 17.74 9.42
CA THR A 176 25.93 18.57 8.94
C THR A 176 25.41 19.90 8.44
N ALA A 177 25.23 20.83 9.34
CA ALA A 177 25.55 22.26 9.24
C ALA A 177 25.09 22.98 10.52
N GLN A 178 25.90 22.96 11.55
CA GLN A 178 25.85 24.06 12.52
C GLN A 178 26.32 25.32 11.80
N PRO A 179 25.53 26.39 11.78
CA PRO A 179 26.02 27.65 11.27
C PRO A 179 27.12 28.14 12.21
N ALA A 180 28.31 28.39 11.66
CA ALA A 180 29.42 28.99 12.38
C ALA A 180 28.94 30.27 13.08
N LYS A 181 29.06 30.31 14.41
CA LYS A 181 28.86 31.53 15.19
C LYS A 181 29.85 32.57 14.69
N LYS A 182 29.35 33.64 14.05
CA LYS A 182 30.14 34.83 13.80
C LYS A 182 30.61 35.39 15.15
N ALA A 183 31.89 35.30 15.43
CA ALA A 183 32.52 36.01 16.51
C ALA A 183 32.33 37.50 16.24
N LYS A 184 31.65 38.20 17.14
CA LYS A 184 31.67 39.66 17.20
C LYS A 184 33.02 40.04 17.79
N GLY A 185 33.91 40.51 16.94
CA GLY A 185 35.09 41.22 17.38
C GLY A 185 34.75 42.58 17.92
N CYS A 186 35.42 42.98 18.97
CA CYS A 186 35.43 44.36 19.55
C CYS A 186 35.96 45.36 18.57
#